data_8f7a930e4e2995c7656daa21d71077aa
#
_entry.id   8f7a930e4e2995c7656daa21d71077aa
#
_cell.length_a   1.000
_cell.length_b   1.000
_cell.length_c   1.000
_cell.angle_alpha   90.00
_cell.angle_beta   90.00
_cell.angle_gamma   90.00
#
_symmetry.space_group_name_H-M   'P 1'
#
loop_
_entity.id
_entity.type
_entity.pdbx_description
1 polymer ?
#
loop_
_entity_poly.entity_id
_entity_poly.type
_entity_poly.pdbx_seq_one_letter_code
_entity_poly.pdbx_strand_id
1 'polypeptide(L)'
;MNILLSSSGRRPYLVKWFQDALRANSIDGKVIAADLDPLAPARQFADHFVTAPAVTDPTYRSWLEQTLAEQNVELAVSINDFELSEWAQLEVNTKWQSLVRLDAHVQTKVEDKYAMSECFEQWGIPSPKTWLGKARPQENSQCKEFVTKGRFGSASRGLQFVDPSGLDKAIEVATEEVTDRTGVQALRQDKVPPTELVLVQEKIDGIEYGLDVISDLNGEFVSVLVRRKIAMRGGETDRAESVDACAFQGIARQIAETVPHPGMIDVDVIVDSEGTPYVIDVNPRFGGGYPLSHVAGARVPNAYVAWCAGMPVSEEWFKYELGAVAGKYVEAVRVQ
;
A
#
# COMPACT_ATOMS: atom_id res chain seq x y z
N MET A 1 12.83 -1.94 -22.41
CA MET A 1 12.60 -2.19 -20.95
C MET A 1 11.36 -3.03 -20.76
N ASN A 2 11.45 -4.17 -20.08
CA ASN A 2 10.26 -4.96 -19.76
C ASN A 2 9.91 -4.77 -18.28
N ILE A 3 8.61 -4.54 -18.04
CA ILE A 3 8.08 -4.22 -16.72
C ILE A 3 7.11 -5.33 -16.30
N LEU A 4 7.31 -5.91 -15.11
CA LEU A 4 6.38 -6.85 -14.50
C LEU A 4 5.49 -6.12 -13.49
N LEU A 5 4.19 -6.18 -13.69
CA LEU A 5 3.19 -5.76 -12.70
C LEU A 5 2.57 -7.02 -12.09
N SER A 6 3.00 -7.38 -10.90
CA SER A 6 2.56 -8.59 -10.22
C SER A 6 1.35 -8.34 -9.35
N SER A 7 0.50 -9.37 -9.19
CA SER A 7 -0.79 -9.30 -8.49
C SER A 7 -1.72 -8.18 -9.01
N SER A 8 -1.60 -7.87 -10.31
CA SER A 8 -2.25 -6.71 -10.93
C SER A 8 -3.59 -7.03 -11.60
N GLY A 9 -4.11 -8.23 -11.43
CA GLY A 9 -5.25 -8.77 -12.18
C GLY A 9 -6.48 -7.87 -12.24
N ARG A 10 -6.80 -7.16 -11.17
CA ARG A 10 -7.92 -6.21 -11.08
C ARG A 10 -7.52 -4.74 -11.28
N ARG A 11 -6.30 -4.48 -11.77
CA ARG A 11 -5.72 -3.14 -11.95
C ARG A 11 -5.31 -2.87 -13.41
N PRO A 12 -6.18 -3.10 -14.41
CA PRO A 12 -5.84 -2.89 -15.82
C PRO A 12 -5.42 -1.45 -16.13
N TYR A 13 -5.91 -0.47 -15.38
CA TYR A 13 -5.49 0.91 -15.50
C TYR A 13 -3.99 1.09 -15.21
N LEU A 14 -3.43 0.37 -14.24
CA LEU A 14 -2.00 0.45 -13.93
C LEU A 14 -1.14 -0.10 -15.08
N VAL A 15 -1.59 -1.19 -15.71
CA VAL A 15 -0.96 -1.73 -16.92
C VAL A 15 -0.90 -0.66 -18.01
N LYS A 16 -2.03 -0.02 -18.32
CA LYS A 16 -2.10 1.06 -19.32
C LYS A 16 -1.17 2.22 -18.99
N TRP A 17 -1.11 2.63 -17.74
CA TRP A 17 -0.27 3.75 -17.31
C TRP A 17 1.23 3.44 -17.39
N PHE A 18 1.65 2.23 -17.15
CA PHE A 18 3.05 1.84 -17.39
C PHE A 18 3.36 1.70 -18.89
N GLN A 19 2.41 1.27 -19.72
CA GLN A 19 2.57 1.34 -21.18
C GLN A 19 2.68 2.79 -21.67
N ASP A 20 1.85 3.71 -21.14
CA ASP A 20 1.96 5.15 -21.40
C ASP A 20 3.30 5.71 -20.93
N ALA A 21 3.80 5.27 -19.79
CA ALA A 21 5.07 5.67 -19.23
C ALA A 21 6.26 5.25 -20.12
N LEU A 22 6.26 4.04 -20.67
CA LEU A 22 7.25 3.62 -21.67
C LEU A 22 7.24 4.55 -22.88
N ARG A 23 6.05 4.84 -23.42
CA ARG A 23 5.89 5.77 -24.56
C ARG A 23 6.36 7.18 -24.23
N ALA A 24 5.98 7.70 -23.08
CA ALA A 24 6.36 9.06 -22.64
C ALA A 24 7.86 9.23 -22.46
N ASN A 25 8.57 8.17 -22.09
CA ASN A 25 10.03 8.15 -21.97
C ASN A 25 10.73 7.74 -23.29
N SER A 26 9.99 7.48 -24.37
CA SER A 26 10.54 6.98 -25.64
C SER A 26 11.35 5.69 -25.49
N ILE A 27 10.90 4.80 -24.61
CA ILE A 27 11.54 3.51 -24.33
C ILE A 27 10.73 2.39 -24.95
N ASP A 28 11.36 1.60 -25.79
CA ASP A 28 10.77 0.35 -26.30
C ASP A 28 10.73 -0.71 -25.18
N GLY A 29 9.58 -1.40 -25.07
CA GLY A 29 9.43 -2.43 -24.05
C GLY A 29 8.01 -2.97 -23.97
N LYS A 30 7.79 -3.84 -22.97
CA LYS A 30 6.52 -4.50 -22.72
C LYS A 30 6.11 -4.38 -21.26
N VAL A 31 4.83 -4.25 -21.03
CA VAL A 31 4.23 -4.40 -19.70
C VAL A 31 3.62 -5.79 -19.57
N ILE A 32 4.18 -6.57 -18.67
CA ILE A 32 3.78 -7.93 -18.35
C ILE A 32 2.91 -7.86 -17.10
N ALA A 33 1.69 -8.38 -17.16
CA ALA A 33 0.85 -8.53 -15.98
C ALA A 33 0.93 -9.97 -15.46
N ALA A 34 1.02 -10.12 -14.14
CA ALA A 34 0.91 -11.42 -13.50
C ALA A 34 -0.21 -11.42 -12.46
N ASP A 35 -0.92 -12.52 -12.36
CA ASP A 35 -1.95 -12.76 -11.35
C ASP A 35 -2.16 -14.25 -11.11
N LEU A 36 -2.68 -14.59 -9.92
CA LEU A 36 -3.08 -15.97 -9.58
C LEU A 36 -4.24 -16.46 -10.45
N ASP A 37 -5.18 -15.56 -10.79
CA ASP A 37 -6.32 -15.87 -11.62
C ASP A 37 -5.94 -15.79 -13.12
N PRO A 38 -5.93 -16.93 -13.86
CA PRO A 38 -5.61 -16.93 -15.29
C PRO A 38 -6.64 -16.17 -16.14
N LEU A 39 -7.81 -15.87 -15.60
CA LEU A 39 -8.87 -15.08 -16.24
C LEU A 39 -8.95 -13.64 -15.70
N ALA A 40 -7.92 -13.18 -15.03
CA ALA A 40 -7.86 -11.81 -14.48
C ALA A 40 -8.03 -10.76 -15.60
N PRO A 41 -8.84 -9.69 -15.37
CA PRO A 41 -9.10 -8.65 -16.38
C PRO A 41 -7.85 -7.99 -16.97
N ALA A 42 -6.78 -7.82 -16.18
CA ALA A 42 -5.53 -7.23 -16.67
C ALA A 42 -4.90 -7.97 -17.86
N ARG A 43 -5.22 -9.26 -18.02
CA ARG A 43 -4.80 -10.09 -19.17
C ARG A 43 -5.13 -9.46 -20.52
N GLN A 44 -6.26 -8.74 -20.62
CA GLN A 44 -6.73 -8.13 -21.86
C GLN A 44 -6.01 -6.83 -22.22
N PHE A 45 -5.23 -6.29 -21.30
CA PHE A 45 -4.60 -4.98 -21.45
C PHE A 45 -3.06 -5.06 -21.48
N ALA A 46 -2.50 -6.12 -20.90
CA ALA A 46 -1.05 -6.34 -20.88
C ALA A 46 -0.50 -6.80 -22.23
N ASP A 47 0.74 -6.46 -22.54
CA ASP A 47 1.45 -6.94 -23.71
C ASP A 47 1.75 -8.44 -23.60
N HIS A 48 1.90 -8.92 -22.37
CA HIS A 48 2.01 -10.33 -22.03
C HIS A 48 1.37 -10.59 -20.66
N PHE A 49 0.78 -11.78 -20.47
CA PHE A 49 0.20 -12.17 -19.19
C PHE A 49 0.76 -13.51 -18.74
N VAL A 50 1.16 -13.58 -17.48
CA VAL A 50 1.70 -14.79 -16.84
C VAL A 50 0.82 -15.18 -15.66
N THR A 51 0.40 -16.44 -15.59
CA THR A 51 -0.31 -16.94 -14.41
C THR A 51 0.71 -17.24 -13.31
N ALA A 52 0.56 -16.60 -12.17
CA ALA A 52 1.40 -16.80 -11.00
C ALA A 52 0.86 -17.96 -10.14
N PRO A 53 1.70 -18.76 -9.51
CA PRO A 53 1.27 -19.61 -8.40
C PRO A 53 0.90 -18.73 -7.18
N ALA A 54 0.20 -19.32 -6.21
CA ALA A 54 -0.06 -18.63 -4.95
C ALA A 54 1.27 -18.27 -4.28
N VAL A 55 1.32 -17.10 -3.62
CA VAL A 55 2.55 -16.65 -2.89
C VAL A 55 3.00 -17.65 -1.83
N THR A 56 2.06 -18.44 -1.29
CA THR A 56 2.33 -19.54 -0.33
C THR A 56 2.78 -20.85 -0.98
N ASP A 57 2.72 -20.95 -2.30
CA ASP A 57 3.13 -22.15 -3.01
C ASP A 57 4.66 -22.28 -2.97
N PRO A 58 5.21 -23.45 -2.63
CA PRO A 58 6.66 -23.68 -2.63
C PRO A 58 7.35 -23.37 -3.96
N THR A 59 6.61 -23.38 -5.06
CA THR A 59 7.14 -23.08 -6.42
C THR A 59 7.17 -21.59 -6.73
N TYR A 60 6.60 -20.72 -5.88
CA TYR A 60 6.47 -19.28 -6.16
C TYR A 60 7.83 -18.61 -6.44
N ARG A 61 8.84 -18.87 -5.61
CA ARG A 61 10.17 -18.24 -5.78
C ARG A 61 10.85 -18.68 -7.07
N SER A 62 10.77 -19.96 -7.42
CA SER A 62 11.34 -20.47 -8.68
C SER A 62 10.59 -19.94 -9.89
N TRP A 63 9.25 -19.83 -9.81
CA TRP A 63 8.43 -19.19 -10.82
C TRP A 63 8.81 -17.72 -11.04
N LEU A 64 8.98 -16.97 -9.95
CA LEU A 64 9.36 -15.55 -10.02
C LEU A 64 10.73 -15.39 -10.69
N GLU A 65 11.75 -16.18 -10.26
CA GLU A 65 13.09 -16.17 -10.84
C GLU A 65 13.04 -16.48 -12.35
N GLN A 66 12.32 -17.53 -12.73
CA GLN A 66 12.15 -17.92 -14.12
C GLN A 66 11.44 -16.83 -14.94
N THR A 67 10.36 -16.24 -14.39
CA THR A 67 9.61 -15.18 -15.07
C THR A 67 10.45 -13.94 -15.29
N LEU A 68 11.21 -13.48 -14.28
CA LEU A 68 12.11 -12.35 -14.41
C LEU A 68 13.17 -12.58 -15.50
N ALA A 69 13.75 -13.77 -15.54
CA ALA A 69 14.78 -14.13 -16.50
C ALA A 69 14.23 -14.31 -17.94
N GLU A 70 13.18 -15.10 -18.11
CA GLU A 70 12.60 -15.39 -19.45
C GLU A 70 11.97 -14.16 -20.11
N GLN A 71 11.37 -13.28 -19.31
CA GLN A 71 10.76 -12.06 -19.82
C GLN A 71 11.75 -10.88 -19.85
N ASN A 72 13.02 -11.06 -19.45
CA ASN A 72 14.03 -10.01 -19.34
C ASN A 72 13.50 -8.78 -18.59
N VAL A 73 12.95 -9.00 -17.39
CA VAL A 73 12.31 -7.95 -16.58
C VAL A 73 13.35 -7.05 -15.94
N GLU A 74 13.28 -5.75 -16.22
CA GLU A 74 14.17 -4.73 -15.67
C GLU A 74 13.54 -3.98 -14.48
N LEU A 75 12.19 -3.94 -14.42
CA LEU A 75 11.43 -3.32 -13.33
C LEU A 75 10.25 -4.22 -12.95
N ALA A 76 10.14 -4.58 -11.69
CA ALA A 76 9.02 -5.38 -11.18
C ALA A 76 8.35 -4.67 -10.00
N VAL A 77 7.04 -4.47 -10.11
CA VAL A 77 6.22 -3.79 -9.10
C VAL A 77 5.09 -4.72 -8.69
N SER A 78 4.96 -4.97 -7.39
CA SER A 78 3.79 -5.65 -6.83
C SER A 78 2.84 -4.66 -6.17
N ILE A 79 1.55 -5.00 -6.19
CA ILE A 79 0.49 -4.27 -5.47
C ILE A 79 -0.15 -5.11 -4.37
N ASN A 80 0.49 -6.21 -4.00
CA ASN A 80 0.01 -7.15 -2.99
C ASN A 80 0.95 -7.17 -1.79
N ASP A 81 0.46 -6.80 -0.62
CA ASP A 81 1.24 -6.72 0.62
C ASP A 81 1.91 -8.05 1.00
N PHE A 82 1.25 -9.20 0.73
CA PHE A 82 1.82 -10.53 1.00
C PHE A 82 2.93 -10.91 0.05
N GLU A 83 2.81 -10.52 -1.22
CA GLU A 83 3.84 -10.73 -2.22
C GLU A 83 5.07 -9.88 -1.91
N LEU A 84 4.88 -8.62 -1.53
CA LEU A 84 5.95 -7.73 -1.08
C LEU A 84 6.69 -8.27 0.14
N SER A 85 5.94 -8.89 1.04
CA SER A 85 6.53 -9.58 2.19
C SER A 85 7.43 -10.74 1.79
N GLU A 86 7.01 -11.54 0.81
CA GLU A 86 7.82 -12.63 0.30
C GLU A 86 9.04 -12.10 -0.46
N TRP A 87 8.86 -11.04 -1.27
CA TRP A 87 9.96 -10.39 -1.98
C TRP A 87 11.02 -9.81 -1.03
N ALA A 88 10.59 -9.22 0.07
CA ALA A 88 11.50 -8.66 1.07
C ALA A 88 12.41 -9.72 1.73
N GLN A 89 11.98 -11.00 1.78
CA GLN A 89 12.77 -12.10 2.34
C GLN A 89 13.78 -12.70 1.33
N LEU A 90 13.73 -12.29 0.07
CA LEU A 90 14.68 -12.75 -0.93
C LEU A 90 16.06 -12.10 -0.71
N GLU A 91 17.12 -12.83 -1.00
CA GLU A 91 18.49 -12.35 -0.84
C GLU A 91 18.74 -11.05 -1.63
N VAL A 92 19.65 -10.22 -1.12
CA VAL A 92 20.12 -9.03 -1.85
C VAL A 92 21.20 -9.46 -2.83
N ASN A 93 20.79 -9.73 -4.06
CA ASN A 93 21.70 -10.12 -5.16
C ASN A 93 21.15 -9.66 -6.53
N THR A 94 21.91 -9.87 -7.58
CA THR A 94 21.58 -9.43 -8.94
C THR A 94 20.31 -10.08 -9.53
N LYS A 95 19.91 -11.26 -9.06
CA LYS A 95 18.69 -11.93 -9.53
C LYS A 95 17.42 -11.13 -9.24
N TRP A 96 17.42 -10.40 -8.12
CA TRP A 96 16.25 -9.73 -7.57
C TRP A 96 16.34 -8.21 -7.64
N GLN A 97 17.34 -7.68 -8.36
CA GLN A 97 17.58 -6.23 -8.44
C GLN A 97 16.46 -5.45 -9.13
N SER A 98 15.65 -6.11 -9.98
CA SER A 98 14.50 -5.50 -10.65
C SER A 98 13.28 -5.31 -9.73
N LEU A 99 13.27 -5.93 -8.55
CA LEU A 99 12.13 -5.88 -7.64
C LEU A 99 12.09 -4.57 -6.87
N VAL A 100 10.99 -3.85 -6.96
CA VAL A 100 10.67 -2.72 -6.08
C VAL A 100 10.16 -3.28 -4.76
N ARG A 101 11.01 -3.24 -3.73
CA ARG A 101 10.71 -3.86 -2.42
C ARG A 101 11.46 -3.18 -1.29
N LEU A 102 10.92 -3.27 -0.09
CA LEU A 102 11.60 -2.89 1.13
C LEU A 102 12.69 -3.91 1.54
N ASP A 103 13.61 -3.47 2.36
CA ASP A 103 14.44 -4.37 3.17
C ASP A 103 13.57 -5.21 4.11
N ALA A 104 13.98 -6.47 4.35
CA ALA A 104 13.22 -7.44 5.15
C ALA A 104 12.88 -6.94 6.57
N HIS A 105 13.81 -6.21 7.20
CA HIS A 105 13.61 -5.68 8.55
C HIS A 105 12.56 -4.56 8.57
N VAL A 106 12.60 -3.67 7.58
CA VAL A 106 11.62 -2.58 7.43
C VAL A 106 10.25 -3.14 7.06
N GLN A 107 10.21 -4.09 6.11
CA GLN A 107 8.97 -4.75 5.70
C GLN A 107 8.26 -5.42 6.88
N THR A 108 8.99 -6.13 7.73
CA THR A 108 8.42 -6.78 8.92
C THR A 108 7.75 -5.78 9.87
N LYS A 109 8.33 -4.57 10.02
CA LYS A 109 7.73 -3.51 10.85
C LYS A 109 6.47 -2.92 10.20
N VAL A 110 6.52 -2.64 8.90
CA VAL A 110 5.38 -2.04 8.17
C VAL A 110 4.17 -2.97 8.14
N GLU A 111 4.38 -4.27 8.07
CA GLU A 111 3.29 -5.27 8.07
C GLU A 111 2.60 -5.43 9.42
N ASP A 112 3.31 -5.17 10.50
CA ASP A 112 2.82 -5.26 11.86
C ASP A 112 2.40 -3.85 12.33
N LYS A 113 1.10 -3.57 12.27
CA LYS A 113 0.55 -2.26 12.65
C LYS A 113 0.85 -1.86 14.10
N TYR A 114 1.06 -2.85 14.99
CA TYR A 114 1.49 -2.56 16.36
C TYR A 114 2.95 -2.13 16.40
N ALA A 115 3.86 -2.91 15.79
CA ALA A 115 5.27 -2.54 15.69
C ALA A 115 5.45 -1.20 14.97
N MET A 116 4.64 -0.92 13.94
CA MET A 116 4.65 0.34 13.22
C MET A 116 4.21 1.52 14.11
N SER A 117 3.20 1.33 14.96
CA SER A 117 2.79 2.37 15.92
C SER A 117 3.87 2.67 16.96
N GLU A 118 4.61 1.67 17.43
CA GLU A 118 5.77 1.86 18.30
C GLU A 118 6.91 2.62 17.59
N CYS A 119 7.14 2.33 16.29
CA CYS A 119 8.08 3.07 15.49
C CYS A 119 7.67 4.55 15.33
N PHE A 120 6.40 4.84 15.07
CA PHE A 120 5.90 6.22 14.96
C PHE A 120 6.13 6.99 16.24
N GLU A 121 5.86 6.40 17.41
CA GLU A 121 6.14 7.03 18.70
C GLU A 121 7.64 7.35 18.85
N GLN A 122 8.51 6.39 18.53
CA GLN A 122 9.97 6.58 18.60
C GLN A 122 10.48 7.66 17.64
N TRP A 123 9.86 7.79 16.46
CA TRP A 123 10.25 8.76 15.44
C TRP A 123 9.58 10.13 15.60
N GLY A 124 8.68 10.27 16.59
CA GLY A 124 7.92 11.49 16.80
C GLY A 124 6.91 11.78 15.68
N ILE A 125 6.45 10.75 14.95
CA ILE A 125 5.39 10.85 13.96
C ILE A 125 4.05 10.73 14.68
N PRO A 126 3.15 11.72 14.58
CA PRO A 126 1.84 11.64 15.22
C PRO A 126 1.06 10.42 14.69
N SER A 127 0.61 9.58 15.60
CA SER A 127 -0.24 8.42 15.32
C SER A 127 -1.19 8.17 16.48
N PRO A 128 -2.34 7.50 16.26
CA PRO A 128 -3.25 7.15 17.35
C PRO A 128 -2.54 6.26 18.38
N LYS A 129 -2.80 6.49 19.66
CA LYS A 129 -2.35 5.57 20.71
C LYS A 129 -2.88 4.18 20.42
N THR A 130 -2.01 3.19 20.45
CA THR A 130 -2.30 1.83 20.01
C THR A 130 -1.95 0.83 21.11
N TRP A 131 -2.84 -0.11 21.38
CA TRP A 131 -2.68 -1.19 22.35
C TRP A 131 -2.97 -2.54 21.68
N LEU A 132 -2.33 -3.58 22.15
CA LEU A 132 -2.73 -4.95 21.87
C LEU A 132 -4.05 -5.26 22.60
N GLY A 133 -4.93 -6.06 22.02
CA GLY A 133 -6.23 -6.37 22.62
C GLY A 133 -6.16 -6.84 24.06
N LYS A 134 -5.13 -7.66 24.43
CA LYS A 134 -4.88 -8.11 25.80
C LYS A 134 -4.44 -7.00 26.77
N ALA A 135 -3.77 -5.98 26.25
CA ALA A 135 -3.21 -4.87 27.03
C ALA A 135 -3.99 -3.56 26.81
N ARG A 136 -5.30 -3.70 26.61
CA ARG A 136 -6.22 -2.59 26.39
C ARG A 136 -6.11 -1.48 27.43
N PRO A 137 -6.47 -0.22 27.08
CA PRO A 137 -6.50 0.87 28.04
C PRO A 137 -7.46 0.55 29.21
N GLN A 138 -7.06 0.96 30.42
CA GLN A 138 -7.92 0.82 31.60
C GLN A 138 -9.15 1.75 31.50
N GLU A 139 -10.22 1.44 32.21
CA GLU A 139 -11.50 2.17 32.21
C GLU A 139 -11.39 3.68 32.48
N ASN A 140 -10.26 4.15 33.04
CA ASN A 140 -9.98 5.56 33.31
C ASN A 140 -9.28 6.29 32.15
N SER A 141 -9.22 5.71 30.93
CA SER A 141 -8.65 6.42 29.80
C SER A 141 -9.53 7.63 29.44
N GLN A 142 -8.90 8.77 29.08
CA GLN A 142 -9.63 9.96 28.63
C GLN A 142 -10.26 9.78 27.25
N CYS A 143 -9.98 8.65 26.58
CA CYS A 143 -10.51 8.33 25.25
C CYS A 143 -12.00 8.00 25.36
N LYS A 144 -12.81 8.69 24.54
CA LYS A 144 -14.27 8.50 24.51
C LYS A 144 -14.69 7.37 23.59
N GLU A 145 -13.95 7.10 22.54
CA GLU A 145 -14.20 6.07 21.54
C GLU A 145 -12.90 5.41 21.11
N PHE A 146 -13.00 4.14 20.76
CA PHE A 146 -11.90 3.33 20.29
C PHE A 146 -12.20 2.72 18.92
N VAL A 147 -11.14 2.36 18.22
CA VAL A 147 -11.17 1.60 16.98
C VAL A 147 -10.51 0.25 17.23
N THR A 148 -11.22 -0.85 16.97
CA THR A 148 -10.58 -2.18 16.89
C THR A 148 -10.26 -2.49 15.44
N LYS A 149 -9.10 -3.11 15.19
CA LYS A 149 -8.70 -3.59 13.86
C LYS A 149 -7.71 -4.75 13.94
N GLY A 150 -7.59 -5.52 12.88
CA GLY A 150 -6.57 -6.57 12.80
C GLY A 150 -5.15 -5.99 12.82
N ARG A 151 -4.24 -6.62 13.56
CA ARG A 151 -2.82 -6.27 13.65
C ARG A 151 -2.13 -6.41 12.29
N PHE A 152 -2.46 -7.45 11.53
CA PHE A 152 -1.90 -7.74 10.21
C PHE A 152 -2.96 -7.65 9.12
N GLY A 153 -2.54 -7.33 7.89
CA GLY A 153 -3.39 -7.32 6.71
C GLY A 153 -4.04 -5.97 6.41
N SER A 154 -4.84 -5.94 5.35
CA SER A 154 -5.47 -4.77 4.76
C SER A 154 -7.00 -4.91 4.68
N ALA A 155 -7.67 -3.92 4.07
CA ALA A 155 -9.09 -3.91 3.76
C ALA A 155 -10.05 -3.77 4.94
N SER A 156 -9.68 -2.99 5.97
CA SER A 156 -10.56 -2.58 7.09
C SER A 156 -11.26 -3.73 7.82
N ARG A 157 -10.68 -4.93 7.84
CA ARG A 157 -11.29 -6.10 8.49
C ARG A 157 -11.11 -6.02 10.01
N GLY A 158 -12.15 -6.42 10.73
CA GLY A 158 -12.20 -6.29 12.19
C GLY A 158 -12.30 -4.84 12.64
N LEU A 159 -12.60 -3.90 11.72
CA LEU A 159 -12.73 -2.49 12.02
C LEU A 159 -14.09 -2.24 12.68
N GLN A 160 -14.06 -1.86 13.96
CA GLN A 160 -15.25 -1.42 14.68
C GLN A 160 -14.94 -0.13 15.46
N PHE A 161 -15.94 0.73 15.56
CA PHE A 161 -15.91 1.93 16.38
C PHE A 161 -16.77 1.68 17.61
N VAL A 162 -16.19 1.82 18.80
CA VAL A 162 -16.84 1.43 20.04
C VAL A 162 -16.51 2.40 21.18
N ASP A 163 -17.47 2.58 22.07
CA ASP A 163 -17.22 3.21 23.36
C ASP A 163 -16.48 2.24 24.33
N PRO A 164 -15.97 2.75 25.45
CA PRO A 164 -15.25 1.90 26.43
C PRO A 164 -16.06 0.70 26.92
N SER A 165 -17.38 0.79 27.00
CA SER A 165 -18.24 -0.28 27.52
C SER A 165 -18.42 -1.44 26.53
N GLY A 166 -18.31 -1.16 25.23
CA GLY A 166 -18.41 -2.17 24.16
C GLY A 166 -17.10 -2.83 23.78
N LEU A 167 -15.96 -2.38 24.35
CA LEU A 167 -14.62 -2.72 23.88
C LEU A 167 -14.31 -4.24 23.98
N ASP A 168 -14.71 -4.92 25.04
CA ASP A 168 -14.48 -6.35 25.21
C ASP A 168 -15.16 -7.17 24.11
N LYS A 169 -16.41 -6.85 23.82
CA LYS A 169 -17.16 -7.54 22.78
C LYS A 169 -16.58 -7.24 21.39
N ALA A 170 -16.14 -6.01 21.15
CA ALA A 170 -15.52 -5.64 19.87
C ALA A 170 -14.20 -6.38 19.64
N ILE A 171 -13.39 -6.55 20.69
CA ILE A 171 -12.14 -7.34 20.61
C ILE A 171 -12.47 -8.82 20.32
N GLU A 172 -13.47 -9.40 20.98
CA GLU A 172 -13.90 -10.78 20.74
C GLU A 172 -14.31 -10.98 19.27
N VAL A 173 -15.24 -10.16 18.77
CA VAL A 173 -15.71 -10.23 17.37
C VAL A 173 -14.57 -10.01 16.38
N ALA A 174 -13.73 -9.00 16.61
CA ALA A 174 -12.57 -8.75 15.75
C ALA A 174 -11.57 -9.91 15.77
N THR A 175 -11.39 -10.58 16.93
CA THR A 175 -10.52 -11.76 17.04
C THR A 175 -11.08 -12.94 16.24
N GLU A 176 -12.38 -13.19 16.30
CA GLU A 176 -13.04 -14.23 15.49
C GLU A 176 -12.87 -13.94 13.99
N GLU A 177 -13.13 -12.71 13.53
CA GLU A 177 -12.97 -12.32 12.14
C GLU A 177 -11.52 -12.44 11.65
N VAL A 178 -10.53 -12.19 12.53
CA VAL A 178 -9.11 -12.25 12.16
C VAL A 178 -8.62 -13.70 12.16
N THR A 179 -9.07 -14.56 13.08
CA THR A 179 -8.65 -15.96 13.20
C THR A 179 -9.28 -16.88 12.15
N ASP A 180 -10.46 -16.56 11.64
CA ASP A 180 -11.15 -17.35 10.59
C ASP A 180 -10.55 -17.18 9.19
N ARG A 181 -9.26 -16.83 9.10
CA ARG A 181 -8.58 -16.57 7.84
C ARG A 181 -7.76 -17.74 7.35
N THR A 182 -7.94 -18.08 6.07
CA THR A 182 -7.11 -19.03 5.34
C THR A 182 -6.04 -18.30 4.49
N GLY A 183 -4.91 -18.94 4.24
CA GLY A 183 -3.86 -18.45 3.34
C GLY A 183 -2.70 -17.76 4.02
N VAL A 184 -2.02 -16.84 3.31
CA VAL A 184 -0.77 -16.17 3.74
C VAL A 184 -0.91 -15.45 5.07
N GLN A 185 -2.10 -14.93 5.37
CA GLN A 185 -2.38 -14.27 6.66
C GLN A 185 -2.28 -15.25 7.83
N ALA A 186 -2.74 -16.49 7.66
CA ALA A 186 -2.64 -17.53 8.68
C ALA A 186 -1.16 -17.80 9.04
N LEU A 187 -0.26 -17.90 8.07
CA LEU A 187 1.17 -18.18 8.31
C LEU A 187 1.89 -17.13 9.18
N ARG A 188 1.39 -15.89 9.23
CA ARG A 188 1.92 -14.83 10.10
C ARG A 188 1.26 -14.80 11.45
N GLN A 189 -0.04 -15.09 11.48
CA GLN A 189 -0.82 -15.16 12.70
C GLN A 189 -0.37 -16.29 13.61
N ASP A 190 0.10 -17.40 13.05
CA ASP A 190 0.63 -18.55 13.81
C ASP A 190 1.84 -18.19 14.71
N LYS A 191 2.50 -17.06 14.46
CA LYS A 191 3.63 -16.57 15.26
C LYS A 191 3.21 -15.67 16.43
N VAL A 192 1.93 -15.31 16.53
CA VAL A 192 1.42 -14.34 17.49
C VAL A 192 0.23 -14.95 18.22
N PRO A 193 0.15 -14.84 19.55
CA PRO A 193 -1.01 -15.32 20.30
C PRO A 193 -2.31 -14.69 19.78
N PRO A 194 -3.45 -15.43 19.72
CA PRO A 194 -4.74 -14.90 19.27
C PRO A 194 -5.15 -13.59 19.98
N THR A 195 -4.80 -13.46 21.27
CA THR A 195 -5.06 -12.27 22.09
C THR A 195 -4.27 -11.03 21.67
N GLU A 196 -3.30 -11.17 20.75
CA GLU A 196 -2.47 -10.10 20.22
C GLU A 196 -2.72 -9.82 18.73
N LEU A 197 -3.67 -10.53 18.10
CA LEU A 197 -4.01 -10.35 16.69
C LEU A 197 -4.90 -9.14 16.42
N VAL A 198 -5.51 -8.58 17.47
CA VAL A 198 -6.37 -7.39 17.38
C VAL A 198 -5.72 -6.23 18.09
N LEU A 199 -5.75 -5.08 17.43
CA LEU A 199 -5.36 -3.80 18.00
C LEU A 199 -6.58 -3.04 18.51
N VAL A 200 -6.37 -2.29 19.56
CA VAL A 200 -7.25 -1.22 20.03
C VAL A 200 -6.53 0.09 19.82
N GLN A 201 -7.14 1.01 19.11
CA GLN A 201 -6.59 2.35 18.86
C GLN A 201 -7.52 3.43 19.41
N GLU A 202 -6.94 4.54 19.84
CA GLU A 202 -7.67 5.77 20.10
C GLU A 202 -8.34 6.23 18.80
N LYS A 203 -9.63 6.55 18.86
CA LYS A 203 -10.31 7.16 17.71
C LYS A 203 -9.90 8.63 17.60
N ILE A 204 -9.35 8.99 16.47
CA ILE A 204 -9.08 10.38 16.12
C ILE A 204 -10.28 10.93 15.36
N ASP A 205 -10.87 12.04 15.86
CA ASP A 205 -11.91 12.77 15.15
C ASP A 205 -11.26 13.78 14.21
N GLY A 206 -11.57 13.68 12.92
CA GLY A 206 -10.94 14.53 11.91
C GLY A 206 -11.35 14.20 10.49
N ILE A 207 -10.62 14.77 9.56
CA ILE A 207 -10.78 14.55 8.12
C ILE A 207 -9.73 13.57 7.65
N GLU A 208 -10.13 12.55 6.92
CA GLU A 208 -9.23 11.54 6.40
C GLU A 208 -8.65 11.94 5.04
N TYR A 209 -7.33 11.80 4.93
CA TYR A 209 -6.54 12.05 3.71
C TYR A 209 -5.78 10.80 3.32
N GLY A 210 -5.58 10.64 2.01
CA GLY A 210 -4.63 9.69 1.46
C GLY A 210 -3.42 10.43 0.90
N LEU A 211 -2.23 9.96 1.21
CA LEU A 211 -0.97 10.49 0.72
C LEU A 211 -0.31 9.43 -0.15
N ASP A 212 0.08 9.79 -1.38
CA ASP A 212 1.03 9.02 -2.16
C ASP A 212 2.41 9.63 -1.89
N VAL A 213 3.16 9.06 -0.95
CA VAL A 213 4.54 9.46 -0.63
C VAL A 213 5.47 8.81 -1.64
N ILE A 214 6.23 9.61 -2.37
CA ILE A 214 7.01 9.17 -3.51
C ILE A 214 8.49 9.35 -3.21
N SER A 215 9.22 8.26 -3.26
CA SER A 215 10.68 8.22 -3.27
C SER A 215 11.18 7.75 -4.65
N ASP A 216 12.44 8.01 -4.96
CA ASP A 216 13.08 7.39 -6.13
C ASP A 216 13.35 5.89 -5.89
N LEU A 217 13.94 5.19 -6.84
CA LEU A 217 14.25 3.76 -6.69
C LEU A 217 15.43 3.48 -5.73
N ASN A 218 16.09 4.51 -5.18
CA ASN A 218 17.07 4.40 -4.10
C ASN A 218 16.45 4.67 -2.72
N GLY A 219 15.16 5.03 -2.66
CA GLY A 219 14.44 5.35 -1.43
C GLY A 219 14.54 6.82 -0.99
N GLU A 220 15.12 7.70 -1.82
CA GLU A 220 15.23 9.13 -1.51
C GLU A 220 13.90 9.85 -1.79
N PHE A 221 13.41 10.62 -0.80
CA PHE A 221 12.13 11.35 -0.94
C PHE A 221 12.14 12.34 -2.10
N VAL A 222 11.11 12.27 -2.94
CA VAL A 222 10.93 13.13 -4.12
C VAL A 222 9.73 14.04 -3.97
N SER A 223 8.55 13.50 -3.66
CA SER A 223 7.30 14.26 -3.65
C SER A 223 6.22 13.59 -2.83
N VAL A 224 5.10 14.31 -2.63
CA VAL A 224 3.86 13.74 -2.08
C VAL A 224 2.65 14.28 -2.82
N LEU A 225 1.72 13.40 -3.18
CA LEU A 225 0.41 13.76 -3.73
C LEU A 225 -0.63 13.55 -2.64
N VAL A 226 -1.54 14.51 -2.47
CA VAL A 226 -2.50 14.49 -1.36
C VAL A 226 -3.92 14.56 -1.87
N ARG A 227 -4.78 13.72 -1.30
CA ARG A 227 -6.21 13.69 -1.58
C ARG A 227 -7.02 13.64 -0.29
N ARG A 228 -8.04 14.47 -0.19
CA ARG A 228 -9.05 14.38 0.86
C ARG A 228 -10.06 13.30 0.49
N LYS A 229 -10.25 12.30 1.35
CA LYS A 229 -11.20 11.21 1.11
C LYS A 229 -12.64 11.73 1.28
N ILE A 230 -13.50 11.44 0.30
CA ILE A 230 -14.94 11.82 0.30
C ILE A 230 -15.81 10.59 0.54
N ALA A 231 -15.45 9.46 -0.07
CA ALA A 231 -16.21 8.22 0.07
C ALA A 231 -15.29 7.00 0.02
N MET A 232 -15.64 5.99 0.78
CA MET A 232 -14.97 4.69 0.85
C MET A 232 -15.89 3.59 0.33
N ARG A 233 -15.33 2.57 -0.30
CA ARG A 233 -16.05 1.36 -0.73
C ARG A 233 -15.15 0.14 -0.59
N GLY A 234 -15.60 -0.86 0.18
CA GLY A 234 -14.85 -2.11 0.36
C GLY A 234 -13.44 -1.94 0.94
N GLY A 235 -13.24 -0.93 1.81
CA GLY A 235 -11.94 -0.64 2.42
C GLY A 235 -10.97 0.17 1.55
N GLU A 236 -11.40 0.61 0.36
CA GLU A 236 -10.59 1.48 -0.51
C GLU A 236 -11.27 2.85 -0.73
N THR A 237 -10.46 3.88 -1.01
CA THR A 237 -10.97 5.18 -1.42
C THR A 237 -11.73 5.07 -2.74
N ASP A 238 -13.02 5.40 -2.74
CA ASP A 238 -13.91 5.36 -3.91
C ASP A 238 -14.03 6.73 -4.59
N ARG A 239 -14.03 7.81 -3.78
CA ARG A 239 -14.07 9.20 -4.25
C ARG A 239 -13.17 10.07 -3.38
N ALA A 240 -12.41 10.95 -4.01
CA ALA A 240 -11.58 11.93 -3.31
C ALA A 240 -11.45 13.23 -4.10
N GLU A 241 -11.01 14.26 -3.41
CA GLU A 241 -10.63 15.56 -3.95
C GLU A 241 -9.13 15.77 -3.78
N SER A 242 -8.46 16.19 -4.83
CA SER A 242 -7.05 16.56 -4.80
C SER A 242 -6.86 17.86 -4.03
N VAL A 243 -5.94 17.90 -3.07
CA VAL A 243 -5.69 19.07 -2.22
C VAL A 243 -4.22 19.45 -2.23
N ASP A 244 -3.91 20.67 -1.76
CA ASP A 244 -2.54 21.15 -1.63
C ASP A 244 -1.74 20.26 -0.67
N ALA A 245 -0.55 19.85 -1.12
CA ALA A 245 0.35 19.00 -0.36
C ALA A 245 1.21 19.77 0.67
N CYS A 246 1.19 21.09 0.68
CA CYS A 246 2.12 21.91 1.49
C CYS A 246 2.11 21.54 2.97
N ALA A 247 0.91 21.35 3.57
CA ALA A 247 0.76 20.97 4.97
C ALA A 247 1.28 19.55 5.29
N PHE A 248 1.43 18.70 4.28
CA PHE A 248 1.82 17.29 4.45
C PHE A 248 3.27 16.99 4.08
N GLN A 249 4.00 17.95 3.52
CA GLN A 249 5.40 17.77 3.07
C GLN A 249 6.32 17.29 4.19
N GLY A 250 6.17 17.85 5.40
CA GLY A 250 7.00 17.50 6.55
C GLY A 250 6.82 16.05 6.97
N ILE A 251 5.56 15.62 7.17
CA ILE A 251 5.26 14.26 7.60
C ILE A 251 5.57 13.23 6.49
N ALA A 252 5.32 13.57 5.22
CA ALA A 252 5.63 12.71 4.09
C ALA A 252 7.13 12.44 3.97
N ARG A 253 7.96 13.49 4.10
CA ARG A 253 9.42 13.36 4.11
C ARG A 253 9.89 12.51 5.29
N GLN A 254 9.38 12.74 6.49
CA GLN A 254 9.74 11.97 7.67
C GLN A 254 9.38 10.49 7.52
N ILE A 255 8.22 10.18 6.91
CA ILE A 255 7.83 8.79 6.60
C ILE A 255 8.80 8.17 5.60
N ALA A 256 9.14 8.87 4.51
CA ALA A 256 10.08 8.35 3.51
C ALA A 256 11.48 8.08 4.10
N GLU A 257 11.97 8.94 5.00
CA GLU A 257 13.26 8.78 5.67
C GLU A 257 13.27 7.62 6.67
N THR A 258 12.12 7.34 7.32
CA THR A 258 12.00 6.28 8.32
C THR A 258 11.56 4.93 7.73
N VAL A 259 10.88 4.97 6.59
CA VAL A 259 10.50 3.80 5.77
C VAL A 259 11.07 4.01 4.37
N PRO A 260 12.38 3.80 4.16
CA PRO A 260 13.05 4.09 2.88
C PRO A 260 12.63 3.08 1.80
N HIS A 261 11.45 3.31 1.22
CA HIS A 261 10.87 2.46 0.18
C HIS A 261 11.25 2.97 -1.21
N PRO A 262 11.77 2.12 -2.12
CA PRO A 262 11.91 2.48 -3.51
C PRO A 262 10.52 2.67 -4.14
N GLY A 263 10.26 3.87 -4.68
CA GLY A 263 9.00 4.21 -5.30
C GLY A 263 7.94 4.75 -4.34
N MET A 264 6.70 4.34 -4.48
CA MET A 264 5.55 4.96 -3.81
C MET A 264 5.08 4.18 -2.58
N ILE A 265 4.77 4.92 -1.53
CA ILE A 265 4.07 4.44 -0.33
C ILE A 265 2.68 5.08 -0.29
N ASP A 266 1.64 4.28 -0.09
CA ASP A 266 0.27 4.76 0.19
C ASP A 266 0.08 4.90 1.70
N VAL A 267 -0.17 6.12 2.16
CA VAL A 267 -0.29 6.47 3.58
C VAL A 267 -1.67 7.05 3.85
N ASP A 268 -2.33 6.54 4.87
CA ASP A 268 -3.59 7.07 5.36
C ASP A 268 -3.37 7.94 6.60
N VAL A 269 -3.96 9.14 6.58
CA VAL A 269 -3.79 10.17 7.63
C VAL A 269 -5.13 10.74 8.02
N ILE A 270 -5.39 10.93 9.32
CA ILE A 270 -6.49 11.74 9.83
C ILE A 270 -5.93 13.06 10.35
N VAL A 271 -6.47 14.17 9.88
CA VAL A 271 -6.13 15.51 10.39
C VAL A 271 -7.22 15.95 11.35
N ASP A 272 -6.85 16.19 12.60
CA ASP A 272 -7.77 16.64 13.65
C ASP A 272 -8.17 18.11 13.50
N SER A 273 -8.99 18.62 14.44
CA SER A 273 -9.46 20.00 14.45
C SER A 273 -8.35 21.04 14.73
N GLU A 274 -7.21 20.61 15.25
CA GLU A 274 -6.03 21.45 15.52
C GLU A 274 -5.05 21.45 14.33
N GLY A 275 -5.32 20.63 13.31
CA GLY A 275 -4.49 20.50 12.12
C GLY A 275 -3.36 19.48 12.26
N THR A 276 -3.38 18.65 13.31
CA THR A 276 -2.37 17.60 13.51
C THR A 276 -2.66 16.39 12.62
N PRO A 277 -1.71 15.95 11.75
CA PRO A 277 -1.89 14.79 10.90
C PRO A 277 -1.47 13.51 11.64
N TYR A 278 -2.41 12.65 11.98
CA TYR A 278 -2.17 11.35 12.59
C TYR A 278 -2.08 10.26 11.52
N VAL A 279 -0.94 9.58 11.43
CA VAL A 279 -0.76 8.44 10.50
C VAL A 279 -1.49 7.22 11.06
N ILE A 280 -2.40 6.64 10.26
CA ILE A 280 -3.22 5.50 10.66
C ILE A 280 -2.89 4.20 9.93
N ASP A 281 -2.31 4.29 8.73
CA ASP A 281 -1.86 3.12 7.95
C ASP A 281 -0.75 3.50 6.96
N VAL A 282 0.16 2.55 6.67
CA VAL A 282 1.26 2.70 5.71
C VAL A 282 1.35 1.44 4.87
N ASN A 283 1.27 1.60 3.55
CA ASN A 283 1.31 0.50 2.60
C ASN A 283 2.39 0.78 1.54
N PRO A 284 3.52 0.06 1.53
CA PRO A 284 4.66 0.34 0.64
C PRO A 284 4.41 -0.15 -0.79
N ARG A 285 3.42 0.39 -1.45
CA ARG A 285 2.96 0.05 -2.80
C ARG A 285 2.03 1.11 -3.38
N PHE A 286 1.69 0.96 -4.67
CA PHE A 286 0.58 1.71 -5.25
C PHE A 286 -0.72 1.43 -4.50
N GLY A 287 -1.28 2.49 -3.91
CA GLY A 287 -2.52 2.42 -3.16
C GLY A 287 -3.77 2.35 -4.03
N GLY A 288 -4.86 1.91 -3.42
CA GLY A 288 -6.18 2.00 -4.06
C GLY A 288 -6.60 3.44 -4.36
N GLY A 289 -6.04 4.44 -3.69
CA GLY A 289 -6.31 5.87 -3.89
C GLY A 289 -5.56 6.50 -5.05
N TYR A 290 -4.39 5.98 -5.45
CA TYR A 290 -3.54 6.55 -6.50
C TYR A 290 -4.27 6.81 -7.84
N PRO A 291 -5.24 5.98 -8.30
CA PRO A 291 -6.01 6.30 -9.51
C PRO A 291 -6.62 7.70 -9.53
N LEU A 292 -7.03 8.21 -8.37
CA LEU A 292 -7.63 9.53 -8.25
C LEU A 292 -6.58 10.64 -8.42
N SER A 293 -5.35 10.45 -7.89
CA SER A 293 -4.21 11.34 -8.13
C SER A 293 -3.77 11.32 -9.60
N HIS A 294 -3.78 10.13 -10.24
CA HIS A 294 -3.46 10.01 -11.66
C HIS A 294 -4.46 10.74 -12.57
N VAL A 295 -5.75 10.60 -12.29
CA VAL A 295 -6.82 11.31 -13.02
C VAL A 295 -6.70 12.81 -12.84
N ALA A 296 -6.27 13.29 -11.68
CA ALA A 296 -6.00 14.69 -11.42
C ALA A 296 -4.73 15.24 -12.12
N GLY A 297 -3.95 14.40 -12.79
CA GLY A 297 -2.81 14.85 -13.60
C GLY A 297 -1.47 14.20 -13.26
N ALA A 298 -1.29 13.60 -12.10
CA ALA A 298 -0.03 12.97 -11.72
C ALA A 298 0.36 11.81 -12.64
N ARG A 299 1.67 11.61 -12.85
CA ARG A 299 2.23 10.59 -13.77
C ARG A 299 3.38 9.82 -13.12
N VAL A 300 3.16 9.31 -11.91
CA VAL A 300 4.18 8.58 -11.13
C VAL A 300 4.79 7.38 -11.90
N PRO A 301 4.02 6.58 -12.69
CA PRO A 301 4.61 5.53 -13.51
C PRO A 301 5.70 6.02 -14.48
N ASN A 302 5.61 7.27 -14.99
CA ASN A 302 6.65 7.84 -15.85
C ASN A 302 7.98 7.98 -15.11
N ALA A 303 7.92 8.38 -13.84
CA ALA A 303 9.10 8.51 -13.00
C ALA A 303 9.74 7.14 -12.71
N TYR A 304 8.95 6.10 -12.43
CA TYR A 304 9.47 4.74 -12.25
C TYR A 304 10.27 4.26 -13.46
N VAL A 305 9.73 4.48 -14.66
CA VAL A 305 10.39 4.11 -15.93
C VAL A 305 11.68 4.92 -16.12
N ALA A 306 11.64 6.22 -15.88
CA ALA A 306 12.82 7.09 -16.02
C ALA A 306 13.91 6.71 -15.01
N TRP A 307 13.56 6.50 -13.73
CA TRP A 307 14.52 6.06 -12.70
C TRP A 307 15.17 4.74 -13.08
N CYS A 308 14.38 3.74 -13.50
CA CYS A 308 14.90 2.45 -13.91
C CYS A 308 15.85 2.56 -15.12
N ALA A 309 15.58 3.48 -16.03
CA ALA A 309 16.40 3.75 -17.22
C ALA A 309 17.61 4.67 -16.94
N GLY A 310 17.79 5.19 -15.74
CA GLY A 310 18.80 6.19 -15.42
C GLY A 310 18.60 7.52 -16.14
N MET A 311 17.34 7.85 -16.47
CA MET A 311 16.97 9.07 -17.19
C MET A 311 16.57 10.21 -16.24
N PRO A 312 16.66 11.47 -16.66
CA PRO A 312 16.15 12.60 -15.89
C PRO A 312 14.64 12.48 -15.66
N VAL A 313 14.21 12.81 -14.45
CA VAL A 313 12.79 12.81 -14.05
C VAL A 313 12.24 14.24 -14.11
N SER A 314 11.07 14.40 -14.71
CA SER A 314 10.39 15.69 -14.78
C SER A 314 9.56 15.93 -13.52
N GLU A 315 9.71 17.10 -12.90
CA GLU A 315 8.87 17.53 -11.78
C GLU A 315 7.38 17.64 -12.16
N GLU A 316 7.06 17.84 -13.45
CA GLU A 316 5.68 17.90 -13.97
C GLU A 316 4.92 16.58 -13.73
N TRP A 317 5.61 15.45 -13.60
CA TRP A 317 4.97 14.16 -13.36
C TRP A 317 4.39 14.02 -11.95
N PHE A 318 4.78 14.91 -11.02
CA PHE A 318 4.26 14.97 -9.66
C PHE A 318 3.26 16.11 -9.46
N LYS A 319 2.94 16.88 -10.50
CA LYS A 319 1.91 17.92 -10.46
C LYS A 319 0.53 17.32 -10.73
N TYR A 320 -0.47 17.90 -10.10
CA TYR A 320 -1.86 17.51 -10.25
C TYR A 320 -2.77 18.72 -10.04
N GLU A 321 -3.96 18.68 -10.61
CA GLU A 321 -4.97 19.75 -10.49
C GLU A 321 -5.54 19.77 -9.07
N LEU A 322 -5.46 20.91 -8.39
CA LEU A 322 -6.06 21.10 -7.08
C LEU A 322 -7.57 21.28 -7.20
N GLY A 323 -8.34 20.69 -6.26
CA GLY A 323 -9.78 20.72 -6.26
C GLY A 323 -10.43 19.74 -7.25
N ALA A 324 -9.65 18.96 -7.99
CA ALA A 324 -10.19 17.92 -8.85
C ALA A 324 -10.85 16.82 -8.02
N VAL A 325 -12.15 16.61 -8.23
CA VAL A 325 -12.91 15.53 -7.60
C VAL A 325 -13.04 14.38 -8.58
N ALA A 326 -12.48 13.23 -8.20
CA ALA A 326 -12.51 12.02 -8.99
C ALA A 326 -13.17 10.87 -8.21
N GLY A 327 -13.76 9.93 -8.93
CA GLY A 327 -14.37 8.72 -8.36
C GLY A 327 -14.09 7.50 -9.20
N LYS A 328 -14.09 6.32 -8.57
CA LYS A 328 -13.94 5.04 -9.25
C LYS A 328 -15.26 4.56 -9.84
N TYR A 329 -15.17 3.84 -10.93
CA TYR A 329 -16.29 3.11 -11.52
C TYR A 329 -15.85 1.69 -11.89
N VAL A 330 -16.81 0.82 -12.13
CA VAL A 330 -16.56 -0.57 -12.54
C VAL A 330 -16.89 -0.72 -14.01
N GLU A 331 -15.98 -1.31 -14.76
CA GLU A 331 -16.15 -1.67 -16.17
C GLU A 331 -15.98 -3.17 -16.33
N ALA A 332 -16.81 -3.79 -17.17
CA ALA A 332 -16.70 -5.20 -17.51
C ALA A 332 -15.86 -5.37 -18.79
N VAL A 333 -15.02 -6.38 -18.81
CA VAL A 333 -14.24 -6.76 -19.98
C VAL A 333 -14.38 -8.25 -20.25
N ARG A 334 -14.45 -8.62 -21.53
CA ARG A 334 -14.44 -10.04 -21.92
C ARG A 334 -13.01 -10.56 -21.80
N VAL A 335 -12.79 -11.61 -21.01
CA VAL A 335 -11.47 -12.19 -20.76
C VAL A 335 -11.18 -13.47 -21.53
N GLN A 336 -12.21 -14.05 -22.18
CA GLN A 336 -12.12 -15.25 -23.01
C GLN A 336 -13.14 -15.23 -24.14
#